data_6d2c9a22438ccb7af138cd278e05949f
#
_entry.id   6d2c9a22438ccb7af138cd278e05949f
#
_cell.length_a   1.000
_cell.length_b   1.000
_cell.length_c   1.000
_cell.angle_alpha   90.00
_cell.angle_beta   90.00
_cell.angle_gamma   90.00
#
_symmetry.space_group_name_H-M   'P 1'
#
loop_
_entity.id
_entity.type
_entity.pdbx_description
1 polymer ?
#
loop_
_entity_poly.entity_id
_entity_poly.type
_entity_poly.pdbx_seq_one_letter_code
_entity_poly.pdbx_strand_id
1 'polypeptide(L)'
;MDINRMSSIDGVNFIRGDILEEETLKKILSVSEEFDVVLSDCSPNVSGIWSVDHERQVFLARTSLNIARRVLKKGGSLVMKAFQGSEYPKLLEEIRKYFGYVRTTKPEASRKTSAEMYIIGKNFRKI
;
A
#
# COMPACT_ATOMS: atom_id res chain seq x y z
N MET A 1 -0.16 10.61 -1.72
CA MET A 1 1.25 10.84 -1.36
C MET A 1 2.16 10.21 -2.38
N ASP A 2 3.23 10.85 -2.75
CA ASP A 2 4.18 10.38 -3.75
C ASP A 2 5.56 11.01 -3.52
N ILE A 3 6.63 10.38 -4.01
CA ILE A 3 7.96 10.98 -4.05
C ILE A 3 8.08 12.01 -5.19
N ASN A 4 7.26 11.87 -6.22
CA ASN A 4 7.21 12.79 -7.34
C ASN A 4 6.24 13.93 -7.05
N ARG A 5 6.54 15.10 -7.61
CA ARG A 5 5.65 16.26 -7.49
C ARG A 5 4.49 16.13 -8.48
N MET A 6 3.28 16.46 -8.01
CA MET A 6 2.09 16.48 -8.86
C MET A 6 1.36 17.82 -8.73
N SER A 7 0.48 18.10 -9.69
CA SER A 7 -0.38 19.29 -9.65
C SER A 7 -1.37 19.21 -8.49
N SER A 8 -1.69 20.35 -7.90
CA SER A 8 -2.68 20.44 -6.83
C SER A 8 -4.08 20.06 -7.33
N ILE A 9 -4.80 19.31 -6.50
CA ILE A 9 -6.19 18.94 -6.73
C ILE A 9 -7.01 19.52 -5.57
N ASP A 10 -8.09 20.23 -5.88
CA ASP A 10 -8.95 20.81 -4.86
C ASP A 10 -9.49 19.73 -3.90
N GLY A 11 -9.41 19.99 -2.61
CA GLY A 11 -9.85 19.06 -1.58
C GLY A 11 -8.89 17.92 -1.27
N VAL A 12 -7.72 17.91 -1.92
CA VAL A 12 -6.68 16.92 -1.68
C VAL A 12 -5.43 17.58 -1.11
N ASN A 13 -4.95 17.04 0.00
CA ASN A 13 -3.67 17.44 0.58
C ASN A 13 -2.56 16.58 -0.02
N PHE A 14 -1.73 17.19 -0.88
CA PHE A 14 -0.60 16.47 -1.47
C PHE A 14 0.60 16.49 -0.53
N ILE A 15 1.17 15.31 -0.32
CA ILE A 15 2.40 15.15 0.46
C ILE A 15 3.46 14.54 -0.44
N ARG A 16 4.57 15.26 -0.61
CA ARG A 16 5.74 14.76 -1.31
C ARG A 16 6.68 14.13 -0.30
N GLY A 17 6.99 12.85 -0.50
CA GLY A 17 7.91 12.15 0.37
C GLY A 17 8.01 10.68 0.02
N ASP A 18 9.04 10.05 0.56
CA ASP A 18 9.28 8.62 0.44
C ASP A 18 8.62 7.92 1.64
N ILE A 19 7.81 6.89 1.37
CA ILE A 19 7.13 6.14 2.43
C ILE A 19 8.11 5.40 3.36
N LEU A 20 9.36 5.25 2.94
CA LEU A 20 10.43 4.65 3.76
C LEU A 20 10.97 5.62 4.81
N GLU A 21 10.65 6.90 4.73
CA GLU A 21 11.13 7.92 5.65
C GLU A 21 10.10 8.22 6.75
N GLU A 22 10.54 8.28 8.00
CA GLU A 22 9.66 8.61 9.13
C GLU A 22 9.04 10.00 9.01
N GLU A 23 9.74 10.95 8.43
CA GLU A 23 9.22 12.30 8.24
C GLU A 23 7.98 12.32 7.35
N THR A 24 7.90 11.42 6.38
CA THR A 24 6.72 11.27 5.53
C THR A 24 5.52 10.85 6.37
N LEU A 25 5.69 9.90 7.28
CA LEU A 25 4.63 9.49 8.19
C LEU A 25 4.17 10.65 9.07
N LYS A 26 5.10 11.46 9.59
CA LYS A 26 4.76 12.65 10.36
C LYS A 26 3.93 13.65 9.56
N LYS A 27 4.25 13.82 8.28
CA LYS A 27 3.48 14.67 7.37
C LYS A 27 2.06 14.15 7.17
N ILE A 28 1.90 12.83 7.03
CA ILE A 28 0.58 12.20 6.91
C ILE A 28 -0.23 12.43 8.19
N LEU A 29 0.36 12.18 9.33
CA LEU A 29 -0.29 12.35 10.63
C LEU A 29 -0.63 13.82 10.92
N SER A 30 0.08 14.77 10.31
CA SER A 30 -0.26 16.19 10.43
C SER A 30 -1.58 16.54 9.74
N VAL A 31 -2.00 15.76 8.74
CA VAL A 31 -3.29 15.96 8.06
C VAL A 31 -4.42 15.35 8.88
N SER A 32 -4.24 14.14 9.37
CA SER A 32 -5.21 13.46 10.23
C SER A 32 -4.53 12.32 10.98
N GLU A 33 -4.96 12.04 12.20
CA GLU A 33 -4.49 10.89 12.98
C GLU A 33 -5.22 9.60 12.60
N GLU A 34 -6.41 9.71 12.03
CA GLU A 34 -7.22 8.56 11.64
C GLU A 34 -7.79 8.75 10.24
N PHE A 35 -7.64 7.73 9.42
CA PHE A 35 -8.16 7.70 8.05
C PHE A 35 -9.14 6.55 7.89
N ASP A 36 -10.13 6.74 7.03
CA ASP A 36 -11.12 5.72 6.71
C ASP A 36 -10.57 4.68 5.73
N VAL A 37 -9.76 5.12 4.78
CA VAL A 37 -9.23 4.30 3.70
C VAL A 37 -7.79 4.69 3.41
N VAL A 38 -6.96 3.68 3.21
CA VAL A 38 -5.60 3.84 2.68
C VAL A 38 -5.52 3.13 1.34
N LEU A 39 -5.09 3.86 0.31
CA LEU A 39 -4.86 3.33 -1.02
C LEU A 39 -3.35 3.38 -1.29
N SER A 40 -2.76 2.25 -1.63
CA SER A 40 -1.33 2.17 -1.92
C SER A 40 -1.09 1.55 -3.29
N ASP A 41 -0.45 2.29 -4.17
CA ASP A 41 -0.07 1.88 -5.51
C ASP A 41 1.45 2.03 -5.71
N CYS A 42 2.21 1.84 -4.63
CA CYS A 42 3.66 1.99 -4.65
C CYS A 42 4.32 0.90 -5.47
N SER A 43 5.21 1.29 -6.35
CA SER A 43 6.02 0.36 -7.11
C SER A 43 7.46 0.88 -7.20
N PRO A 44 8.46 -0.04 -7.18
CA PRO A 44 9.86 0.36 -7.29
C PRO A 44 10.21 0.69 -8.73
N ASN A 45 11.37 1.32 -8.92
CA ASN A 45 11.96 1.41 -10.24
C ASN A 45 12.34 0.00 -10.71
N VAL A 46 11.93 -0.34 -11.92
CA VAL A 46 12.14 -1.67 -12.48
C VAL A 46 13.61 -1.84 -12.89
N SER A 47 14.26 -2.89 -12.38
CA SER A 47 15.64 -3.23 -12.73
C SER A 47 15.75 -4.17 -13.92
N GLY A 48 14.64 -4.85 -14.29
CA GLY A 48 14.63 -5.88 -15.29
C GLY A 48 14.94 -7.28 -14.75
N ILE A 49 15.27 -7.40 -13.46
CA ILE A 49 15.53 -8.67 -12.80
C ILE A 49 14.31 -8.98 -11.92
N TRP A 50 13.55 -10.00 -12.29
CA TRP A 50 12.28 -10.33 -11.65
C TRP A 50 12.38 -10.50 -10.13
N SER A 51 13.34 -11.28 -9.65
CA SER A 51 13.48 -11.54 -8.22
C SER A 51 13.78 -10.28 -7.42
N VAL A 52 14.61 -9.39 -7.95
CA VAL A 52 14.95 -8.11 -7.31
C VAL A 52 13.73 -7.19 -7.28
N ASP A 53 13.02 -7.08 -8.40
CA ASP A 53 11.85 -6.21 -8.52
C ASP A 53 10.72 -6.69 -7.62
N HIS A 54 10.51 -8.01 -7.55
CA HIS A 54 9.52 -8.61 -6.65
C HIS A 54 9.82 -8.29 -5.18
N GLU A 55 11.06 -8.51 -4.74
CA GLU A 55 11.46 -8.21 -3.35
C GLU A 55 11.28 -6.73 -3.00
N ARG A 56 11.67 -5.84 -3.90
CA ARG A 56 11.51 -4.40 -3.70
C ARG A 56 10.04 -4.01 -3.61
N GLN A 57 9.21 -4.57 -4.47
CA GLN A 57 7.77 -4.30 -4.46
C GLN A 57 7.12 -4.80 -3.16
N VAL A 58 7.44 -6.01 -2.73
CA VAL A 58 6.92 -6.56 -1.47
C VAL A 58 7.38 -5.74 -0.27
N PHE A 59 8.62 -5.26 -0.28
CA PHE A 59 9.12 -4.39 0.77
C PHE A 59 8.32 -3.07 0.84
N LEU A 60 8.03 -2.46 -0.29
CA LEU A 60 7.18 -1.26 -0.36
C LEU A 60 5.75 -1.56 0.12
N ALA A 61 5.22 -2.72 -0.25
CA ALA A 61 3.89 -3.14 0.19
C ALA A 61 3.83 -3.34 1.71
N ARG A 62 4.83 -3.97 2.31
CA ARG A 62 4.92 -4.12 3.77
C ARG A 62 5.04 -2.77 4.47
N THR A 63 5.81 -1.86 3.90
CA THR A 63 5.94 -0.49 4.44
C THR A 63 4.61 0.23 4.39
N SER A 64 3.87 0.09 3.29
CA SER A 64 2.52 0.65 3.16
C SER A 64 1.56 0.05 4.19
N LEU A 65 1.64 -1.25 4.44
CA LEU A 65 0.84 -1.90 5.49
C LEU A 65 1.15 -1.34 6.87
N ASN A 66 2.43 -1.15 7.18
CA ASN A 66 2.85 -0.59 8.47
C ASN A 66 2.32 0.84 8.65
N ILE A 67 2.36 1.64 7.60
CA ILE A 67 1.79 2.99 7.63
C ILE A 67 0.27 2.91 7.84
N ALA A 68 -0.41 2.05 7.08
CA ALA A 68 -1.86 1.87 7.21
C ALA A 68 -2.26 1.48 8.63
N ARG A 69 -1.52 0.59 9.28
CA ARG A 69 -1.77 0.18 10.65
C ARG A 69 -1.68 1.35 11.64
N ARG A 70 -0.90 2.36 11.35
CA ARG A 70 -0.73 3.53 12.22
C ARG A 70 -1.78 4.60 11.97
N VAL A 71 -2.30 4.70 10.76
CA VAL A 71 -3.18 5.80 10.36
C VAL A 71 -4.64 5.40 10.16
N LEU A 72 -4.94 4.11 9.94
CA LEU A 72 -6.32 3.67 9.78
C LEU A 72 -7.07 3.68 11.10
N LYS A 73 -8.30 4.15 11.07
CA LYS A 73 -9.22 3.97 12.18
C LYS A 73 -9.69 2.52 12.24
N LYS A 74 -10.20 2.11 13.41
CA LYS A 74 -10.85 0.81 13.57
C LYS A 74 -12.02 0.69 12.58
N GLY A 75 -12.08 -0.42 11.86
CA GLY A 75 -13.09 -0.63 10.83
C GLY A 75 -12.71 -0.07 9.47
N GLY A 76 -11.55 0.60 9.34
CA GLY A 76 -11.08 1.16 8.09
C GLY A 76 -10.69 0.13 7.05
N SER A 77 -10.38 0.60 5.86
CA SER A 77 -10.07 -0.25 4.70
C SER A 77 -8.71 0.08 4.09
N LEU A 78 -8.09 -0.95 3.52
CA LEU A 78 -6.83 -0.83 2.79
C LEU A 78 -7.00 -1.41 1.40
N VAL A 79 -6.52 -0.69 0.38
CA VAL A 79 -6.35 -1.24 -0.97
C VAL A 79 -4.89 -1.08 -1.33
N MET A 80 -4.25 -2.16 -1.69
CA MET A 80 -2.81 -2.20 -1.92
C MET A 80 -2.48 -3.00 -3.15
N LYS A 81 -1.60 -2.44 -3.99
CA LYS A 81 -1.01 -3.20 -5.10
C LYS A 81 0.12 -4.09 -4.57
N ALA A 82 0.15 -5.33 -5.02
CA ALA A 82 1.23 -6.27 -4.74
C ALA A 82 1.52 -7.13 -5.96
N PHE A 83 2.75 -7.61 -6.08
CA PHE A 83 3.15 -8.51 -7.15
C PHE A 83 3.08 -9.95 -6.66
N GLN A 84 2.48 -10.83 -7.46
CA GLN A 84 2.53 -12.26 -7.22
C GLN A 84 3.98 -12.74 -7.29
N GLY A 85 4.34 -13.69 -6.43
CA GLY A 85 5.67 -14.25 -6.35
C GLY A 85 5.84 -14.99 -5.03
N SER A 86 7.08 -15.38 -4.71
CA SER A 86 7.37 -16.21 -3.54
C SER A 86 6.97 -15.58 -2.21
N GLU A 87 7.01 -14.27 -2.09
CA GLU A 87 6.68 -13.54 -0.87
C GLU A 87 5.20 -13.14 -0.76
N TYR A 88 4.44 -13.28 -1.85
CA TYR A 88 3.05 -12.86 -1.89
C TYR A 88 2.16 -13.59 -0.87
N PRO A 89 2.24 -14.91 -0.71
CA PRO A 89 1.43 -15.61 0.31
C PRO A 89 1.71 -15.13 1.73
N LYS A 90 2.97 -14.84 2.06
CA LYS A 90 3.37 -14.32 3.37
C LYS A 90 2.78 -12.94 3.61
N LEU A 91 2.80 -12.09 2.59
CA LEU A 91 2.20 -10.76 2.66
C LEU A 91 0.69 -10.84 2.91
N LEU A 92 -0.01 -11.75 2.23
CA LEU A 92 -1.44 -11.97 2.46
C LEU A 92 -1.73 -12.41 3.89
N GLU A 93 -0.93 -13.31 4.44
CA GLU A 93 -1.08 -13.76 5.82
C GLU A 93 -0.90 -12.61 6.81
N GLU A 94 0.09 -11.75 6.59
CA GLU A 94 0.32 -10.56 7.41
C GLU A 94 -0.89 -9.63 7.38
N ILE A 95 -1.44 -9.38 6.20
CA ILE A 95 -2.60 -8.50 6.05
C ILE A 95 -3.83 -9.11 6.75
N ARG A 96 -4.04 -10.42 6.64
CA ARG A 96 -5.16 -11.11 7.28
C ARG A 96 -5.15 -10.99 8.81
N LYS A 97 -3.99 -10.81 9.42
CA LYS A 97 -3.90 -10.61 10.87
C LYS A 97 -4.57 -9.31 11.34
N TYR A 98 -4.61 -8.31 10.47
CA TYR A 98 -5.05 -6.96 10.84
C TYR A 98 -6.41 -6.58 10.29
N PHE A 99 -6.97 -7.35 9.37
CA PHE A 99 -8.25 -7.06 8.73
C PHE A 99 -9.20 -8.24 8.87
N GLY A 100 -10.46 -7.93 9.17
CA GLY A 100 -11.49 -8.94 9.32
C GLY A 100 -11.91 -9.60 8.01
N TYR A 101 -11.69 -8.91 6.89
CA TYR A 101 -11.99 -9.41 5.55
C TYR A 101 -10.85 -9.04 4.62
N VAL A 102 -10.37 -10.00 3.85
CA VAL A 102 -9.31 -9.78 2.84
C VAL A 102 -9.71 -10.45 1.54
N ARG A 103 -9.68 -9.69 0.45
CA ARG A 103 -9.94 -10.17 -0.89
C ARG A 103 -8.83 -9.72 -1.82
N THR A 104 -8.57 -10.52 -2.85
CA THR A 104 -7.63 -10.16 -3.90
C THR A 104 -8.35 -10.05 -5.23
N THR A 105 -7.88 -9.14 -6.09
CA THR A 105 -8.43 -8.96 -7.43
C THR A 105 -7.33 -8.56 -8.39
N LYS A 106 -7.47 -9.01 -9.63
CA LYS A 106 -6.55 -8.62 -10.70
C LYS A 106 -7.13 -7.41 -11.43
N PRO A 107 -6.32 -6.35 -11.67
CA PRO A 107 -6.81 -5.19 -12.41
C PRO A 107 -7.27 -5.58 -13.82
N GLU A 108 -8.43 -5.06 -14.25
CA GLU A 108 -8.96 -5.34 -15.59
C GLU A 108 -8.03 -4.86 -16.70
N ALA A 109 -7.37 -3.73 -16.48
CA ALA A 109 -6.43 -3.14 -17.42
C ALA A 109 -5.09 -3.85 -17.47
N SER A 110 -4.83 -4.82 -16.57
CA SER A 110 -3.54 -5.50 -16.56
C SER A 110 -3.47 -6.55 -17.65
N ARG A 111 -2.27 -6.69 -18.23
CA ARG A 111 -2.01 -7.75 -19.21
C ARG A 111 -2.04 -9.11 -18.51
N LYS A 112 -2.39 -10.17 -19.28
CA LYS A 112 -2.43 -11.54 -18.75
C LYS A 112 -1.10 -11.98 -18.12
N THR A 113 0.01 -11.42 -18.59
CA THR A 113 1.36 -11.71 -18.10
C THR A 113 1.76 -10.84 -16.91
N SER A 114 0.95 -9.85 -16.55
CA SER A 114 1.25 -8.99 -15.40
C SER A 114 1.10 -9.75 -14.10
N ALA A 115 2.07 -9.59 -13.21
CA ALA A 115 2.03 -10.15 -11.86
C ALA A 115 1.26 -9.26 -10.88
N GLU A 116 0.77 -8.11 -11.32
CA GLU A 116 0.07 -7.16 -10.45
C GLU A 116 -1.25 -7.71 -9.93
N MET A 117 -1.46 -7.54 -8.64
CA MET A 117 -2.70 -7.86 -7.95
C MET A 117 -3.05 -6.72 -7.02
N TYR A 118 -4.34 -6.51 -6.77
CA TYR A 118 -4.77 -5.66 -5.67
C TYR A 118 -5.27 -6.50 -4.51
N ILE A 119 -4.84 -6.13 -3.32
CA ILE A 119 -5.28 -6.74 -2.06
C ILE A 119 -6.20 -5.72 -1.40
N ILE A 120 -7.41 -6.16 -1.07
CA ILE A 120 -8.42 -5.33 -0.42
C ILE A 120 -8.64 -5.87 0.98
N GLY A 121 -8.30 -5.08 1.99
CA GLY A 121 -8.57 -5.40 3.38
C GLY A 121 -9.67 -4.50 3.92
N LYS A 122 -10.65 -5.08 4.59
CA LYS A 122 -11.75 -4.35 5.23
C LYS A 122 -11.84 -4.72 6.69
N ASN A 123 -12.45 -3.84 7.45
CA ASN A 123 -12.66 -4.03 8.87
C ASN A 123 -11.35 -4.16 9.63
N PHE A 124 -10.55 -3.09 9.59
CA PHE A 124 -9.28 -3.02 10.31
C PHE A 124 -9.48 -3.22 11.81
N ARG A 125 -8.72 -4.14 12.39
CA ARG A 125 -8.86 -4.54 13.80
C ARG A 125 -8.15 -3.60 14.77
N LYS A 126 -7.22 -2.83 14.31
CA LYS A 126 -6.43 -1.89 15.11
C LYS A 126 -5.78 -2.55 16.34
N ILE A 127 -5.06 -3.63 16.08
CA ILE A 127 -4.31 -4.38 17.10
C ILE A 127 -2.82 -4.11 17.02
#